data_0599aa1f1867501adf02d4bc684fa678
#
_entry.id   0599aa1f1867501adf02d4bc684fa678
#
_cell.length_a   1.000
_cell.length_b   1.000
_cell.length_c   1.000
_cell.angle_alpha   90.00
_cell.angle_beta   90.00
_cell.angle_gamma   90.00
#
_symmetry.space_group_name_H-M   'P 1'
#
loop_
_entity.id
_entity.type
_entity.pdbx_description
1 polymer ?
#
loop_
_entity_poly.entity_id
_entity_poly.type
_entity_poly.pdbx_seq_one_letter_code
_entity_poly.pdbx_strand_id
1 'polypeptide(L)'
;MTDYSLESNFVKQLDSDILDFIKQRLDNHNDKRFNELALSEFELQYHTIKPYKEYCVKKGAALSKIDTWEQIPAVPSLAFKKFILTTFPIEKAEHAYFTSGTTDPSRKGSIYRDKGAVDLINAANGLLTRKYVFPDVDRMKILLMTPSPKMAPGIGIAIGLERVRTEFGTPESAYLITPLGLNVELFLKSLIESERLGEPIALIGSTTGFIYFLK
;
A
#
# COMPACT_ATOMS: atom_id res chain seq x y z
N MET A 1 5.47 -28.72 -15.23
CA MET A 1 5.24 -28.19 -13.87
C MET A 1 5.40 -26.69 -13.95
N THR A 2 4.41 -25.91 -13.55
CA THR A 2 4.47 -24.44 -13.63
C THR A 2 5.55 -23.91 -12.68
N ASP A 3 6.39 -23.01 -13.18
CA ASP A 3 7.38 -22.30 -12.36
C ASP A 3 6.71 -21.06 -11.74
N TYR A 4 6.72 -20.98 -10.42
CA TYR A 4 6.15 -19.89 -9.63
C TYR A 4 7.23 -18.99 -9.00
N SER A 5 8.48 -19.07 -9.46
CA SER A 5 9.52 -18.15 -9.01
C SER A 5 9.24 -16.72 -9.45
N LEU A 6 9.77 -15.74 -8.73
CA LEU A 6 9.58 -14.30 -8.99
C LEU A 6 9.92 -13.92 -10.44
N GLU A 7 10.92 -14.59 -11.04
CA GLU A 7 11.37 -14.32 -12.42
C GLU A 7 10.66 -15.15 -13.48
N SER A 8 9.72 -16.00 -13.08
CA SER A 8 9.01 -16.89 -14.01
C SER A 8 8.09 -16.12 -14.97
N ASN A 9 7.81 -16.72 -16.11
CA ASN A 9 6.85 -16.16 -17.06
C ASN A 9 5.44 -16.07 -16.45
N PHE A 10 5.08 -17.00 -15.56
CA PHE A 10 3.79 -16.99 -14.87
C PHE A 10 3.63 -15.72 -14.03
N VAL A 11 4.60 -15.42 -13.14
CA VAL A 11 4.53 -14.25 -12.25
C VAL A 11 4.56 -12.96 -13.06
N LYS A 12 5.47 -12.83 -14.03
CA LYS A 12 5.56 -11.65 -14.90
C LYS A 12 4.28 -11.38 -15.68
N GLN A 13 3.65 -12.44 -16.21
CA GLN A 13 2.39 -12.29 -16.93
C GLN A 13 1.26 -11.90 -15.99
N LEU A 14 1.19 -12.50 -14.80
CA LEU A 14 0.18 -12.18 -13.79
C LEU A 14 0.29 -10.71 -13.35
N ASP A 15 1.50 -10.23 -13.04
CA ASP A 15 1.74 -8.82 -12.69
C ASP A 15 1.32 -7.88 -13.83
N SER A 16 1.67 -8.20 -15.08
CA SER A 16 1.25 -7.42 -16.25
C SER A 16 -0.26 -7.38 -16.41
N ASP A 17 -0.93 -8.52 -16.28
CA ASP A 17 -2.38 -8.65 -16.39
C ASP A 17 -3.12 -7.88 -15.28
N ILE A 18 -2.61 -7.94 -14.04
CA ILE A 18 -3.14 -7.16 -12.92
C ILE A 18 -2.93 -5.66 -13.16
N LEU A 19 -1.75 -5.26 -13.64
CA LEU A 19 -1.47 -3.85 -13.95
C LEU A 19 -2.39 -3.32 -15.05
N ASP A 20 -2.65 -4.10 -16.08
CA ASP A 20 -3.57 -3.73 -17.16
C ASP A 20 -5.03 -3.67 -16.67
N PHE A 21 -5.41 -4.56 -15.75
CA PHE A 21 -6.71 -4.49 -15.09
C PHE A 21 -6.85 -3.24 -14.23
N ILE A 22 -5.83 -2.87 -13.46
CA ILE A 22 -5.79 -1.64 -12.65
C ILE A 22 -5.94 -0.39 -13.54
N LYS A 23 -5.32 -0.36 -14.73
CA LYS A 23 -5.38 0.76 -15.67
C LYS A 23 -6.74 0.90 -16.38
N GLN A 24 -7.59 -0.13 -16.32
CA GLN A 24 -8.95 -0.02 -16.82
C GLN A 24 -9.70 1.06 -16.02
N ARG A 25 -10.69 1.70 -16.69
CA ARG A 25 -11.47 2.73 -16.00
C ARG A 25 -12.13 2.17 -14.75
N LEU A 26 -12.01 2.91 -13.64
CA LEU A 26 -12.59 2.53 -12.34
C LEU A 26 -14.12 2.28 -12.40
N ASP A 27 -14.77 2.72 -13.47
CA ASP A 27 -16.21 2.54 -13.70
C ASP A 27 -16.51 1.28 -14.56
N ASN A 28 -15.48 0.55 -15.01
CA ASN A 28 -15.65 -0.66 -15.80
C ASN A 28 -15.56 -1.89 -14.88
N HIS A 29 -16.72 -2.33 -14.38
CA HIS A 29 -16.82 -3.55 -13.59
C HIS A 29 -16.67 -4.77 -14.49
N ASN A 30 -15.55 -5.48 -14.37
CA ASN A 30 -15.27 -6.72 -15.07
C ASN A 30 -15.04 -7.85 -14.04
N ASP A 31 -16.13 -8.29 -13.43
CA ASP A 31 -16.12 -9.29 -12.35
C ASP A 31 -15.50 -10.62 -12.84
N LYS A 32 -15.72 -10.99 -14.09
CA LYS A 32 -15.12 -12.19 -14.66
C LYS A 32 -13.60 -12.09 -14.68
N ARG A 33 -13.06 -10.96 -15.20
CA ARG A 33 -11.60 -10.75 -15.24
C ARG A 33 -10.99 -10.64 -13.85
N PHE A 34 -11.68 -9.94 -12.93
CA PHE A 34 -11.28 -9.90 -11.53
C PHE A 34 -11.16 -11.29 -10.93
N ASN A 35 -12.17 -12.14 -11.14
CA ASN A 35 -12.16 -13.52 -10.65
C ASN A 35 -10.99 -14.34 -11.22
N GLU A 36 -10.74 -14.25 -12.52
CA GLU A 36 -9.62 -14.93 -13.17
C GLU A 36 -8.28 -14.54 -12.54
N LEU A 37 -8.04 -13.25 -12.34
CA LEU A 37 -6.82 -12.72 -11.73
C LEU A 37 -6.69 -13.14 -10.26
N ALA A 38 -7.77 -13.07 -9.50
CA ALA A 38 -7.78 -13.48 -8.10
C ALA A 38 -7.49 -14.97 -7.93
N LEU A 39 -8.01 -15.82 -8.82
CA LEU A 39 -7.71 -17.26 -8.81
C LEU A 39 -6.26 -17.55 -9.21
N SER A 40 -5.69 -16.80 -10.16
CA SER A 40 -4.27 -16.93 -10.53
C SER A 40 -3.34 -16.50 -9.39
N GLU A 41 -3.69 -15.41 -8.68
CA GLU A 41 -2.96 -14.96 -7.49
C GLU A 41 -3.09 -15.99 -6.34
N PHE A 42 -4.27 -16.57 -6.15
CA PHE A 42 -4.48 -17.67 -5.20
C PHE A 42 -3.61 -18.88 -5.53
N GLU A 43 -3.53 -19.28 -6.81
CA GLU A 43 -2.67 -20.37 -7.27
C GLU A 43 -1.22 -20.12 -6.92
N LEU A 44 -0.69 -18.91 -7.22
CA LEU A 44 0.66 -18.51 -6.87
C LEU A 44 0.91 -18.63 -5.36
N GLN A 45 0.05 -18.04 -4.54
CA GLN A 45 0.18 -18.07 -3.09
C GLN A 45 0.07 -19.48 -2.50
N TYR A 46 -0.85 -20.28 -3.02
CA TYR A 46 -1.04 -21.67 -2.59
C TYR A 46 0.21 -22.53 -2.86
N HIS A 47 0.89 -22.31 -3.99
CA HIS A 47 2.08 -23.09 -4.33
C HIS A 47 3.35 -22.60 -3.64
N THR A 48 3.47 -21.33 -3.36
CA THR A 48 4.71 -20.72 -2.86
C THR A 48 4.72 -20.49 -1.34
N ILE A 49 3.57 -20.22 -0.71
CA ILE A 49 3.48 -19.91 0.72
C ILE A 49 3.05 -21.16 1.51
N LYS A 50 4.02 -21.94 1.97
CA LYS A 50 3.75 -23.20 2.69
C LYS A 50 2.74 -23.06 3.86
N PRO A 51 2.85 -22.08 4.80
CA PRO A 51 1.86 -21.92 5.87
C PRO A 51 0.45 -21.63 5.36
N TYR A 52 0.33 -20.91 4.25
CA TYR A 52 -0.95 -20.62 3.62
C TYR A 52 -1.57 -21.87 2.99
N LYS A 53 -0.78 -22.66 2.27
CA LYS A 53 -1.23 -23.95 1.73
C LYS A 53 -1.77 -24.87 2.81
N GLU A 54 -1.04 -25.00 3.93
CA GLU A 54 -1.47 -25.82 5.07
C GLU A 54 -2.79 -25.33 5.68
N TYR A 55 -2.95 -24.00 5.76
CA TYR A 55 -4.20 -23.38 6.20
C TYR A 55 -5.36 -23.67 5.25
N CYS A 56 -5.17 -23.53 3.93
CA CYS A 56 -6.16 -23.83 2.93
C CYS A 56 -6.61 -25.31 2.98
N VAL A 57 -5.65 -26.24 3.09
CA VAL A 57 -5.94 -27.68 3.22
C VAL A 57 -6.80 -27.95 4.45
N LYS A 58 -6.47 -27.37 5.62
CA LYS A 58 -7.28 -27.50 6.84
C LYS A 58 -8.69 -26.93 6.71
N LYS A 59 -8.88 -25.93 5.83
CA LYS A 59 -10.20 -25.36 5.50
C LYS A 59 -10.95 -26.14 4.43
N GLY A 60 -10.36 -27.20 3.86
CA GLY A 60 -10.94 -27.97 2.76
C GLY A 60 -10.91 -27.23 1.41
N ALA A 61 -10.15 -26.13 1.33
CA ALA A 61 -10.01 -25.29 0.15
C ALA A 61 -8.79 -25.75 -0.68
N ALA A 62 -8.95 -26.81 -1.44
CA ALA A 62 -7.99 -27.21 -2.45
C ALA A 62 -8.18 -26.39 -3.73
N LEU A 63 -7.12 -26.18 -4.52
CA LEU A 63 -7.19 -25.43 -5.78
C LEU A 63 -8.33 -25.91 -6.70
N SER A 64 -8.54 -27.23 -6.80
CA SER A 64 -9.60 -27.82 -7.62
C SER A 64 -11.04 -27.61 -7.11
N LYS A 65 -11.22 -26.95 -5.97
CA LYS A 65 -12.52 -26.69 -5.34
C LYS A 65 -12.87 -25.21 -5.24
N ILE A 66 -11.98 -24.36 -5.70
CA ILE A 66 -12.14 -22.91 -5.61
C ILE A 66 -12.36 -22.40 -7.04
N ASP A 67 -13.57 -21.97 -7.33
CA ASP A 67 -14.00 -21.49 -8.64
C ASP A 67 -14.25 -19.98 -8.65
N THR A 68 -14.43 -19.39 -7.46
CA THR A 68 -14.67 -17.96 -7.31
C THR A 68 -13.79 -17.33 -6.23
N TRP A 69 -13.48 -16.06 -6.39
CA TRP A 69 -12.60 -15.33 -5.47
C TRP A 69 -13.15 -15.26 -4.04
N GLU A 70 -14.47 -15.28 -3.86
CA GLU A 70 -15.12 -15.27 -2.54
C GLU A 70 -14.84 -16.55 -1.74
N GLN A 71 -14.50 -17.63 -2.43
CA GLN A 71 -14.17 -18.93 -1.81
C GLN A 71 -12.72 -18.99 -1.32
N ILE A 72 -11.87 -18.05 -1.77
CA ILE A 72 -10.44 -18.00 -1.38
C ILE A 72 -10.33 -17.76 0.13
N PRO A 73 -9.66 -18.65 0.90
CA PRO A 73 -9.56 -18.48 2.34
C PRO A 73 -8.74 -17.27 2.75
N ALA A 74 -9.38 -16.31 3.41
CA ALA A 74 -8.70 -15.16 4.00
C ALA A 74 -7.87 -15.57 5.21
N VAL A 75 -6.64 -15.06 5.27
CA VAL A 75 -5.71 -15.30 6.38
C VAL A 75 -6.02 -14.34 7.53
N PRO A 76 -6.14 -14.81 8.78
CA PRO A 76 -6.27 -13.94 9.94
C PRO A 76 -5.04 -13.01 10.07
N SER A 77 -5.27 -11.73 10.42
CA SER A 77 -4.18 -10.75 10.56
C SER A 77 -3.08 -11.17 11.55
N LEU A 78 -3.42 -11.98 12.54
CA LEU A 78 -2.47 -12.56 13.49
C LEU A 78 -1.42 -13.47 12.82
N ALA A 79 -1.73 -14.04 11.64
CA ALA A 79 -0.78 -14.89 10.92
C ALA A 79 0.47 -14.11 10.50
N PHE A 80 0.36 -12.82 10.14
CA PHE A 80 1.49 -11.96 9.79
C PHE A 80 2.43 -11.66 10.97
N LYS A 81 1.99 -11.94 12.21
CA LYS A 81 2.85 -11.87 13.39
C LYS A 81 3.60 -13.18 13.67
N LYS A 82 3.15 -14.30 13.08
CA LYS A 82 3.65 -15.65 13.35
C LYS A 82 4.43 -16.25 12.20
N PHE A 83 4.12 -15.85 10.98
CA PHE A 83 4.66 -16.43 9.75
C PHE A 83 5.12 -15.34 8.80
N ILE A 84 6.17 -15.63 8.05
CA ILE A 84 6.53 -14.88 6.85
C ILE A 84 5.65 -15.43 5.72
N LEU A 85 4.76 -14.56 5.21
CA LEU A 85 3.82 -14.89 4.15
C LEU A 85 4.22 -14.12 2.89
N THR A 86 5.20 -14.66 2.15
CA THR A 86 5.69 -14.10 0.88
C THR A 86 5.73 -15.18 -0.19
N THR A 87 5.54 -14.77 -1.43
CA THR A 87 5.68 -15.62 -2.62
C THR A 87 7.12 -15.68 -3.13
N PHE A 88 8.04 -14.96 -2.46
CA PHE A 88 9.43 -14.77 -2.86
C PHE A 88 10.36 -14.77 -1.64
N PRO A 89 11.68 -14.98 -1.81
CA PRO A 89 12.67 -14.85 -0.75
C PRO A 89 12.72 -13.41 -0.19
N ILE A 90 12.71 -13.24 1.13
CA ILE A 90 12.62 -11.91 1.79
C ILE A 90 13.78 -10.98 1.43
N GLU A 91 14.91 -11.50 1.02
CA GLU A 91 16.10 -10.76 0.55
C GLU A 91 15.84 -10.00 -0.75
N LYS A 92 14.78 -10.38 -1.49
CA LYS A 92 14.31 -9.69 -2.70
C LYS A 92 13.22 -8.66 -2.42
N ALA A 93 12.87 -8.43 -1.15
CA ALA A 93 11.88 -7.42 -0.81
C ALA A 93 12.39 -6.01 -1.11
N GLU A 94 11.62 -5.25 -1.88
CA GLU A 94 11.81 -3.81 -2.08
C GLU A 94 11.46 -3.04 -0.80
N HIS A 95 10.36 -3.44 -0.14
CA HIS A 95 9.89 -2.84 1.10
C HIS A 95 9.44 -3.89 2.13
N ALA A 96 9.73 -3.59 3.39
CA ALA A 96 9.19 -4.28 4.54
C ALA A 96 8.31 -3.30 5.34
N TYR A 97 7.06 -3.69 5.59
CA TYR A 97 6.10 -2.93 6.37
C TYR A 97 5.85 -3.61 7.70
N PHE A 98 5.84 -2.83 8.78
CA PHE A 98 5.64 -3.35 10.12
C PHE A 98 4.36 -2.79 10.75
N THR A 99 3.64 -3.65 11.47
CA THR A 99 2.50 -3.20 12.27
C THR A 99 2.97 -2.43 13.50
N SER A 100 2.14 -1.51 14.00
CA SER A 100 2.45 -0.67 15.17
C SER A 100 2.74 -1.44 16.46
N GLY A 101 2.39 -2.74 16.52
CA GLY A 101 2.61 -3.56 17.71
C GLY A 101 1.83 -3.10 18.95
N THR A 102 0.67 -2.46 18.76
CA THR A 102 -0.18 -1.91 19.84
C THR A 102 -0.57 -2.93 20.92
N THR A 103 -0.67 -4.22 20.55
CA THR A 103 -1.05 -5.30 21.48
C THR A 103 0.17 -5.99 22.11
N ASP A 104 1.28 -6.07 21.39
CA ASP A 104 2.54 -6.68 21.84
C ASP A 104 3.70 -6.07 21.04
N PRO A 105 4.46 -5.12 21.61
CA PRO A 105 5.58 -4.47 20.96
C PRO A 105 6.70 -5.43 20.53
N SER A 106 6.83 -6.58 21.19
CA SER A 106 7.85 -7.60 20.89
C SER A 106 7.51 -8.44 19.65
N ARG A 107 6.25 -8.40 19.19
CA ARG A 107 5.73 -9.18 18.05
C ARG A 107 5.06 -8.31 17.02
N LYS A 108 5.85 -7.55 16.29
CA LYS A 108 5.36 -6.78 15.14
C LYS A 108 5.04 -7.75 13.98
N GLY A 109 3.86 -7.62 13.40
CA GLY A 109 3.58 -8.27 12.13
C GLY A 109 4.39 -7.62 11.02
N SER A 110 4.86 -8.42 10.07
CA SER A 110 5.62 -7.93 8.92
C SER A 110 4.94 -8.34 7.62
N ILE A 111 4.95 -7.42 6.65
CA ILE A 111 4.53 -7.65 5.28
C ILE A 111 5.68 -7.23 4.38
N TYR A 112 6.11 -8.13 3.51
CA TYR A 112 7.18 -7.88 2.56
C TYR A 112 6.57 -7.69 1.17
N ARG A 113 7.10 -6.75 0.40
CA ARG A 113 6.69 -6.47 -0.97
C ARG A 113 7.91 -6.42 -1.87
N ASP A 114 7.90 -7.18 -2.93
CA ASP A 114 8.86 -7.08 -4.02
C ASP A 114 8.54 -5.88 -4.92
N LYS A 115 9.36 -5.63 -5.92
CA LYS A 115 9.18 -4.52 -6.84
C LYS A 115 7.85 -4.60 -7.60
N GLY A 116 7.46 -5.78 -8.09
CA GLY A 116 6.19 -6.00 -8.81
C GLY A 116 4.99 -5.58 -7.96
N ALA A 117 4.89 -6.10 -6.72
CA ALA A 117 3.82 -5.75 -5.80
C ALA A 117 3.80 -4.26 -5.44
N VAL A 118 4.98 -3.62 -5.31
CA VAL A 118 5.07 -2.16 -5.07
C VAL A 118 4.56 -1.38 -6.28
N ASP A 119 4.91 -1.77 -7.50
CA ASP A 119 4.46 -1.12 -8.73
C ASP A 119 2.93 -1.23 -8.89
N LEU A 120 2.34 -2.40 -8.62
CA LEU A 120 0.88 -2.62 -8.66
C LEU A 120 0.14 -1.75 -7.63
N ILE A 121 0.62 -1.71 -6.38
CA ILE A 121 0.03 -0.87 -5.33
C ILE A 121 0.12 0.61 -5.69
N ASN A 122 1.26 1.05 -6.21
CA ASN A 122 1.45 2.44 -6.64
C ASN A 122 0.52 2.81 -7.81
N ALA A 123 0.35 1.93 -8.78
CA ALA A 123 -0.56 2.14 -9.90
C ALA A 123 -2.01 2.29 -9.42
N ALA A 124 -2.48 1.36 -8.56
CA ALA A 124 -3.84 1.40 -8.01
C ALA A 124 -4.08 2.65 -7.16
N ASN A 125 -3.16 2.95 -6.23
CA ASN A 125 -3.28 4.12 -5.35
C ASN A 125 -3.19 5.44 -6.13
N GLY A 126 -2.34 5.55 -7.13
CA GLY A 126 -2.22 6.74 -7.98
C GLY A 126 -3.53 7.06 -8.68
N LEU A 127 -4.16 6.07 -9.31
CA LEU A 127 -5.47 6.23 -9.96
C LEU A 127 -6.57 6.68 -8.99
N LEU A 128 -6.66 6.04 -7.82
CA LEU A 128 -7.65 6.39 -6.79
C LEU A 128 -7.39 7.78 -6.22
N THR A 129 -6.14 8.12 -5.95
CA THR A 129 -5.75 9.43 -5.44
C THR A 129 -6.08 10.52 -6.46
N ARG A 130 -5.79 10.30 -7.75
CA ARG A 130 -6.15 11.22 -8.83
C ARG A 130 -7.66 11.42 -8.90
N LYS A 131 -8.44 10.33 -8.88
CA LYS A 131 -9.89 10.41 -9.04
C LYS A 131 -10.61 11.04 -7.85
N TYR A 132 -10.18 10.74 -6.61
CA TYR A 132 -10.98 11.06 -5.43
C TYR A 132 -10.36 12.12 -4.51
N VAL A 133 -9.05 12.35 -4.59
CA VAL A 133 -8.36 13.32 -3.72
C VAL A 133 -7.96 14.57 -4.51
N PHE A 134 -7.46 14.39 -5.73
CA PHE A 134 -7.00 15.49 -6.60
C PHE A 134 -7.65 15.41 -7.98
N PRO A 135 -9.01 15.48 -8.09
CA PRO A 135 -9.71 15.30 -9.37
C PRO A 135 -9.51 16.46 -10.36
N ASP A 136 -9.28 17.65 -9.84
CA ASP A 136 -9.33 18.94 -10.56
C ASP A 136 -7.98 19.67 -10.61
N VAL A 137 -6.94 19.13 -9.98
CA VAL A 137 -5.60 19.73 -9.98
C VAL A 137 -4.52 18.70 -10.31
N ASP A 138 -3.53 19.10 -11.10
CA ASP A 138 -2.41 18.23 -11.41
C ASP A 138 -1.44 18.12 -10.24
N ARG A 139 -1.09 19.24 -9.67
CA ARG A 139 -0.23 19.35 -8.48
C ARG A 139 -0.69 20.49 -7.60
N MET A 140 -0.49 20.30 -6.27
CA MET A 140 -0.67 21.38 -5.30
C MET A 140 0.34 21.25 -4.17
N LYS A 141 0.52 22.32 -3.41
CA LYS A 141 1.34 22.29 -2.19
C LYS A 141 0.70 21.37 -1.17
N ILE A 142 1.44 20.33 -0.75
CA ILE A 142 0.99 19.34 0.24
C ILE A 142 1.83 19.47 1.51
N LEU A 143 1.17 19.68 2.63
CA LEU A 143 1.80 19.66 3.95
C LEU A 143 1.42 18.37 4.68
N LEU A 144 2.43 17.60 5.09
CA LEU A 144 2.26 16.28 5.67
C LEU A 144 2.41 16.31 7.20
N MET A 145 1.31 16.06 7.92
CA MET A 145 1.28 15.88 9.38
C MET A 145 1.56 14.43 9.77
N THR A 146 2.67 13.89 9.26
CA THR A 146 3.21 12.57 9.55
C THR A 146 4.73 12.62 9.48
N PRO A 147 5.45 11.72 10.15
CA PRO A 147 6.89 11.59 9.97
C PRO A 147 7.22 11.18 8.53
N SER A 148 8.37 11.60 8.03
CA SER A 148 8.86 11.12 6.73
C SER A 148 9.25 9.63 6.79
N PRO A 149 9.34 8.92 5.64
CA PRO A 149 9.84 7.53 5.61
C PRO A 149 11.25 7.39 6.20
N LYS A 150 12.08 8.45 6.14
CA LYS A 150 13.42 8.45 6.76
C LYS A 150 13.34 8.45 8.29
N MET A 151 12.36 9.12 8.86
CA MET A 151 12.14 9.17 10.31
C MET A 151 11.39 7.92 10.82
N ALA A 152 10.54 7.35 10.01
CA ALA A 152 9.67 6.23 10.35
C ALA A 152 9.74 5.12 9.28
N PRO A 153 10.92 4.46 9.14
CA PRO A 153 11.09 3.41 8.14
C PRO A 153 10.17 2.21 8.44
N GLY A 154 9.55 1.66 7.39
CA GLY A 154 8.64 0.52 7.51
C GLY A 154 7.22 0.87 7.97
N ILE A 155 6.91 2.15 8.22
CA ILE A 155 5.53 2.58 8.50
C ILE A 155 4.80 2.85 7.20
N GLY A 156 3.80 2.00 6.89
CA GLY A 156 3.10 2.02 5.60
C GLY A 156 2.47 3.36 5.25
N ILE A 157 1.87 4.07 6.21
CA ILE A 157 1.28 5.40 5.95
C ILE A 157 2.34 6.43 5.55
N ALA A 158 3.53 6.41 6.17
CA ALA A 158 4.60 7.34 5.81
C ALA A 158 5.09 7.11 4.37
N ILE A 159 5.24 5.85 3.97
CA ILE A 159 5.64 5.45 2.61
C ILE A 159 4.55 5.83 1.60
N GLY A 160 3.28 5.55 1.90
CA GLY A 160 2.15 5.89 1.02
C GLY A 160 2.00 7.39 0.82
N LEU A 161 2.11 8.18 1.89
CA LEU A 161 2.01 9.65 1.80
C LEU A 161 3.22 10.29 1.12
N GLU A 162 4.42 9.71 1.22
CA GLU A 162 5.56 10.15 0.41
C GLU A 162 5.29 9.98 -1.08
N ARG A 163 4.64 8.88 -1.48
CA ARG A 163 4.23 8.68 -2.86
C ARG A 163 3.25 9.75 -3.31
N VAL A 164 2.22 10.05 -2.50
CA VAL A 164 1.26 11.14 -2.77
C VAL A 164 1.98 12.48 -2.92
N ARG A 165 2.90 12.82 -2.01
CA ARG A 165 3.69 14.05 -2.07
C ARG A 165 4.53 14.14 -3.35
N THR A 166 5.17 13.05 -3.74
CA THR A 166 6.04 13.01 -4.93
C THR A 166 5.24 13.13 -6.23
N GLU A 167 4.09 12.48 -6.29
CA GLU A 167 3.26 12.44 -7.51
C GLU A 167 2.37 13.67 -7.67
N PHE A 168 1.75 14.14 -6.58
CA PHE A 168 0.76 15.22 -6.60
C PHE A 168 1.22 16.52 -5.91
N GLY A 169 2.36 16.49 -5.24
CA GLY A 169 2.91 17.66 -4.55
C GLY A 169 3.72 18.57 -5.46
N THR A 170 3.70 19.87 -5.17
CA THR A 170 4.68 20.83 -5.71
C THR A 170 6.02 20.71 -4.98
N PRO A 171 7.12 21.32 -5.48
CA PRO A 171 8.42 21.32 -4.79
C PRO A 171 8.39 21.88 -3.37
N GLU A 172 7.45 22.78 -3.07
CA GLU A 172 7.24 23.41 -1.76
C GLU A 172 6.51 22.50 -0.76
N SER A 173 6.06 21.32 -1.20
CA SER A 173 5.41 20.33 -0.33
C SER A 173 6.39 19.80 0.72
N ALA A 174 5.96 19.76 1.99
CA ALA A 174 6.84 19.49 3.11
C ALA A 174 6.23 18.60 4.18
N TYR A 175 7.09 17.96 4.96
CA TYR A 175 6.74 17.30 6.21
C TYR A 175 6.73 18.30 7.34
N LEU A 176 5.65 18.32 8.11
CA LEU A 176 5.52 19.17 9.31
C LEU A 176 6.03 18.49 10.58
N ILE A 177 6.07 17.14 10.60
CA ILE A 177 6.60 16.41 11.76
C ILE A 177 8.11 16.25 11.59
N THR A 178 8.85 16.80 12.55
CA THR A 178 10.32 16.76 12.65
C THR A 178 10.75 16.00 13.90
N PRO A 179 12.04 15.67 14.08
CA PRO A 179 12.54 15.11 15.35
C PRO A 179 12.29 16.00 16.58
N LEU A 180 12.09 17.31 16.39
CA LEU A 180 11.79 18.29 17.43
C LEU A 180 10.27 18.48 17.67
N GLY A 181 9.43 17.73 16.95
CA GLY A 181 7.98 17.85 17.00
C GLY A 181 7.38 18.51 15.76
N LEU A 182 6.19 19.09 15.90
CA LEU A 182 5.48 19.78 14.82
C LEU A 182 6.16 21.13 14.50
N ASN A 183 6.52 21.34 13.24
CA ASN A 183 7.02 22.63 12.73
C ASN A 183 5.85 23.61 12.51
N VAL A 184 5.42 24.23 13.60
CA VAL A 184 4.30 25.20 13.60
C VAL A 184 4.63 26.43 12.77
N GLU A 185 5.87 26.90 12.79
CA GLU A 185 6.30 28.09 12.03
C GLU A 185 6.12 27.86 10.52
N LEU A 186 6.65 26.74 9.97
CA LEU A 186 6.46 26.38 8.57
C LEU A 186 4.99 26.24 8.22
N PHE A 187 4.21 25.64 9.11
CA PHE A 187 2.77 25.45 8.90
C PHE A 187 2.04 26.79 8.78
N LEU A 188 2.17 27.66 9.78
CA LEU A 188 1.53 28.99 9.78
C LEU A 188 1.97 29.85 8.61
N LYS A 189 3.29 29.88 8.32
CA LYS A 189 3.82 30.58 7.14
C LYS A 189 3.17 30.09 5.84
N SER A 190 3.04 28.79 5.68
CA SER A 190 2.42 28.19 4.48
C SER A 190 0.94 28.54 4.36
N LEU A 191 0.19 28.59 5.47
CA LEU A 191 -1.23 28.97 5.47
C LEU A 191 -1.40 30.45 5.07
N ILE A 192 -0.63 31.35 5.69
CA ILE A 192 -0.67 32.80 5.41
C ILE A 192 -0.31 33.09 3.96
N GLU A 193 0.71 32.39 3.43
CA GLU A 193 1.13 32.52 2.04
C GLU A 193 0.05 32.05 1.07
N SER A 194 -0.55 30.88 1.33
CA SER A 194 -1.67 30.34 0.55
C SER A 194 -2.86 31.29 0.52
N GLU A 195 -3.25 31.82 1.67
CA GLU A 195 -4.34 32.82 1.76
C GLU A 195 -4.01 34.09 0.97
N ARG A 196 -2.79 34.60 1.12
CA ARG A 196 -2.33 35.83 0.41
C ARG A 196 -2.31 35.66 -1.11
N LEU A 197 -1.93 34.46 -1.61
CA LEU A 197 -1.82 34.16 -3.05
C LEU A 197 -3.13 33.66 -3.65
N GLY A 198 -4.10 33.24 -2.83
CA GLY A 198 -5.31 32.56 -3.28
C GLY A 198 -5.03 31.14 -3.82
N GLU A 199 -3.90 30.54 -3.44
CA GLU A 199 -3.48 29.20 -3.88
C GLU A 199 -3.90 28.14 -2.87
N PRO A 200 -4.66 27.10 -3.25
CA PRO A 200 -5.07 26.06 -2.33
C PRO A 200 -3.88 25.21 -1.88
N ILE A 201 -3.92 24.74 -0.64
CA ILE A 201 -2.99 23.75 -0.10
C ILE A 201 -3.73 22.53 0.42
N ALA A 202 -3.09 21.36 0.34
CA ALA A 202 -3.60 20.17 0.98
C ALA A 202 -2.85 19.91 2.30
N LEU A 203 -3.61 19.68 3.37
CA LEU A 203 -3.07 19.24 4.65
C LEU A 203 -3.46 17.78 4.86
N ILE A 204 -2.49 16.87 4.86
CA ILE A 204 -2.72 15.43 4.90
C ILE A 204 -1.91 14.82 6.06
N GLY A 205 -2.50 13.92 6.81
CA GLY A 205 -1.76 13.26 7.89
C GLY A 205 -2.59 12.30 8.72
N SER A 206 -1.99 11.82 9.80
CA SER A 206 -2.69 10.97 10.76
C SER A 206 -3.60 11.79 11.67
N THR A 207 -4.67 11.17 12.17
CA THR A 207 -5.56 11.78 13.19
C THR A 207 -4.76 12.31 14.39
N THR A 208 -3.74 11.57 14.83
CA THR A 208 -2.88 11.99 15.95
C THR A 208 -2.14 13.30 15.63
N GLY A 209 -1.64 13.46 14.39
CA GLY A 209 -0.99 14.71 13.97
C GLY A 209 -1.92 15.91 14.09
N PHE A 210 -3.17 15.78 13.65
CA PHE A 210 -4.18 16.83 13.77
C PHE A 210 -4.56 17.13 15.22
N ILE A 211 -4.70 16.11 16.08
CA ILE A 211 -5.02 16.29 17.51
C ILE A 211 -3.92 17.08 18.21
N TYR A 212 -2.64 16.81 17.91
CA TYR A 212 -1.52 17.56 18.50
C TYR A 212 -1.48 19.01 18.05
N PHE A 213 -1.94 19.29 16.86
CA PHE A 213 -2.01 20.68 16.35
C PHE A 213 -3.17 21.48 16.97
N LEU A 214 -4.32 20.83 17.23
CA LEU A 214 -5.53 21.50 17.73
C LEU A 214 -5.56 21.67 19.25
N LYS A 215 -4.56 21.18 19.97
CA LYS A 215 -4.36 21.37 21.41
C LYS A 215 -3.44 22.55 21.71
#